data_6aec7feec3c33e161afd5983ecfe459b
#
_entry.id   6aec7feec3c33e161afd5983ecfe459b
#
_cell.length_a   1.000
_cell.length_b   1.000
_cell.length_c   1.000
_cell.angle_alpha   90.00
_cell.angle_beta   90.00
_cell.angle_gamma   90.00
#
_symmetry.space_group_name_H-M   'P 1'
#
loop_
_entity.id
_entity.type
_entity.pdbx_description
1 polymer ?
#
loop_
_entity_poly.entity_id
_entity_poly.type
_entity_poly.pdbx_seq_one_letter_code
_entity_poly.pdbx_strand_id
1 'polypeptide(L)'
;MTRNRNTSVCRLDTRALMLAGLMLSALCVNGQAQSSDTKPAESKPPEARGSNDSYETIYLHNATQQNDLNDIQTALRNVLPRAKIYGVASQSSISLRANPEDLQLAHKMVAELDRARPTYRLTYTINESDGGKRAGSQHYTLSVVSGSRSEFKQGNRVPIVTGTTNEGGAPQNSVAYIDVGLNIQATVDGSPDGVRVSSKVTQSSLSEEKSATTQDPTIRQSTLDGTSIVTLGKPLVLGALDVPGSTRHIDVEVMAELAK
;
A
#
# COMPACT_ATOMS: atom_id res chain seq x y z
N MET A 1 57.81 9.63 -6.39
CA MET A 1 57.58 8.44 -7.20
C MET A 1 56.05 8.20 -7.18
N THR A 2 55.38 8.79 -8.17
CA THR A 2 54.85 8.21 -9.41
C THR A 2 53.90 7.02 -9.12
N ARG A 3 52.57 7.03 -9.40
CA ARG A 3 51.86 7.11 -10.70
C ARG A 3 50.38 6.84 -10.37
N ASN A 4 49.40 7.67 -10.50
CA ASN A 4 48.62 8.10 -11.66
C ASN A 4 48.00 6.93 -12.50
N ARG A 5 46.67 6.93 -12.59
CA ARG A 5 45.83 6.72 -13.80
C ARG A 5 44.37 6.50 -13.42
N ASN A 6 43.55 7.46 -13.74
CA ASN A 6 42.74 7.65 -14.95
C ASN A 6 41.47 6.80 -14.98
N THR A 7 40.33 7.42 -14.75
CA THR A 7 39.31 7.99 -15.68
C THR A 7 38.71 7.06 -16.70
N SER A 8 37.41 6.96 -16.71
CA SER A 8 36.66 7.11 -17.97
C SER A 8 35.18 7.43 -17.71
N VAL A 9 34.87 8.66 -17.99
CA VAL A 9 33.54 9.20 -18.22
C VAL A 9 33.13 8.79 -19.65
N CYS A 10 32.00 8.17 -19.85
CA CYS A 10 31.40 8.02 -21.17
C CYS A 10 30.09 8.82 -21.22
N ARG A 11 30.20 10.00 -21.77
CA ARG A 11 29.07 10.76 -22.33
C ARG A 11 28.77 10.19 -23.69
N LEU A 12 27.52 9.92 -23.99
CA LEU A 12 27.04 9.78 -25.36
C LEU A 12 26.07 10.91 -25.67
N ASP A 13 26.53 11.77 -26.57
CA ASP A 13 25.79 12.85 -27.19
C ASP A 13 24.81 12.30 -28.23
N THR A 14 23.62 12.82 -28.18
CA THR A 14 22.61 12.81 -29.21
C THR A 14 22.89 13.96 -30.18
N ARG A 15 23.00 13.69 -31.50
CA ARG A 15 22.53 14.62 -32.58
C ARG A 15 22.61 14.01 -33.95
N ALA A 16 21.44 14.01 -34.60
CA ALA A 16 21.15 14.39 -35.98
C ALA A 16 21.78 13.57 -37.13
N LEU A 17 20.96 13.12 -38.04
CA LEU A 17 20.96 13.66 -39.40
C LEU A 17 19.70 13.25 -40.21
N MET A 18 19.07 14.26 -40.74
CA MET A 18 18.11 14.24 -41.86
C MET A 18 18.81 13.81 -43.16
N LEU A 19 18.08 13.26 -44.12
CA LEU A 19 17.88 13.73 -45.53
C LEU A 19 17.59 12.57 -46.48
N ALA A 20 16.41 12.59 -47.05
CA ALA A 20 16.10 12.73 -48.47
C ALA A 20 16.44 11.59 -49.42
N GLY A 21 15.44 11.16 -50.14
CA GLY A 21 15.58 10.30 -51.33
C GLY A 21 14.25 10.05 -52.01
N LEU A 22 13.80 11.03 -52.75
CA LEU A 22 12.73 10.99 -53.78
C LEU A 22 13.24 10.21 -54.98
N MET A 23 12.55 9.20 -55.50
CA MET A 23 12.55 8.87 -56.92
C MET A 23 11.33 8.03 -57.30
N LEU A 24 10.63 8.61 -58.17
CA LEU A 24 9.60 8.29 -59.11
C LEU A 24 10.01 7.14 -60.08
N SER A 25 9.13 6.16 -60.31
CA SER A 25 9.01 5.56 -61.66
C SER A 25 7.66 4.85 -61.80
N ALA A 26 6.90 5.43 -62.71
CA ALA A 26 5.67 4.88 -63.26
C ALA A 26 6.02 3.78 -64.29
N LEU A 27 5.30 2.68 -64.27
CA LEU A 27 5.11 1.82 -65.40
C LEU A 27 3.66 1.34 -65.48
N CYS A 28 2.98 1.89 -66.47
CA CYS A 28 1.68 1.39 -66.97
C CYS A 28 1.89 0.08 -67.68
N VAL A 29 1.12 -0.96 -67.34
CA VAL A 29 0.85 -2.07 -68.24
C VAL A 29 -0.66 -2.32 -68.25
N ASN A 30 -1.24 -2.05 -69.45
CA ASN A 30 -2.57 -2.44 -69.87
C ASN A 30 -2.71 -3.97 -69.90
N GLY A 31 -3.74 -4.51 -69.31
CA GLY A 31 -4.14 -5.91 -69.44
C GLY A 31 -5.67 -6.03 -69.38
N GLN A 32 -6.22 -6.46 -70.49
CA GLN A 32 -7.61 -6.48 -70.91
C GLN A 32 -8.60 -7.15 -69.94
N ALA A 33 -9.81 -6.65 -70.03
CA ALA A 33 -11.03 -7.14 -69.48
C ALA A 33 -11.36 -8.56 -69.92
N GLN A 34 -11.69 -9.42 -68.97
CA GLN A 34 -12.62 -10.52 -69.11
C GLN A 34 -13.75 -10.38 -68.12
N SER A 35 -14.89 -10.00 -68.61
CA SER A 35 -16.17 -10.05 -67.95
C SER A 35 -16.56 -11.51 -67.70
N SER A 36 -16.56 -11.93 -66.49
CA SER A 36 -17.35 -13.07 -66.03
C SER A 36 -18.37 -12.56 -65.01
N ASP A 37 -19.61 -12.55 -65.46
CA ASP A 37 -20.79 -12.36 -64.63
C ASP A 37 -20.82 -13.41 -63.50
N THR A 38 -20.34 -13.01 -62.35
CA THR A 38 -20.61 -13.70 -61.09
C THR A 38 -21.43 -12.75 -60.22
N LYS A 39 -22.74 -13.00 -60.19
CA LYS A 39 -23.71 -12.39 -59.28
C LYS A 39 -23.09 -12.31 -57.90
N PRO A 40 -23.02 -11.12 -57.25
CA PRO A 40 -22.56 -11.02 -55.90
C PRO A 40 -23.55 -11.80 -55.01
N ALA A 41 -23.05 -12.85 -54.38
CA ALA A 41 -23.75 -13.46 -53.26
C ALA A 41 -23.87 -12.37 -52.21
N GLU A 42 -25.10 -11.91 -52.04
CA GLU A 42 -25.53 -11.04 -50.94
C GLU A 42 -25.16 -11.74 -49.64
N SER A 43 -23.99 -11.39 -49.09
CA SER A 43 -23.62 -11.81 -47.73
C SER A 43 -24.58 -11.12 -46.79
N LYS A 44 -25.64 -11.86 -46.42
CA LYS A 44 -26.54 -11.55 -45.36
C LYS A 44 -25.66 -11.05 -44.18
N PRO A 45 -25.89 -9.85 -43.66
CA PRO A 45 -25.18 -9.41 -42.46
C PRO A 45 -25.37 -10.49 -41.39
N PRO A 46 -24.37 -10.86 -40.61
CA PRO A 46 -24.60 -11.81 -39.52
C PRO A 46 -25.75 -11.26 -38.72
N GLU A 47 -26.84 -12.00 -38.69
CA GLU A 47 -27.98 -11.73 -37.82
C GLU A 47 -27.36 -11.52 -36.45
N ALA A 48 -27.44 -10.29 -35.95
CA ALA A 48 -27.18 -10.01 -34.56
C ALA A 48 -28.21 -10.87 -33.79
N ARG A 49 -27.75 -12.07 -33.39
CA ARG A 49 -28.47 -12.86 -32.38
C ARG A 49 -28.66 -11.88 -31.25
N GLY A 50 -29.92 -11.45 -31.05
CA GLY A 50 -30.25 -10.55 -29.97
C GLY A 50 -29.70 -11.14 -28.70
N SER A 51 -28.57 -10.64 -28.26
CA SER A 51 -28.06 -10.99 -26.94
C SER A 51 -29.11 -10.46 -25.98
N ASN A 52 -29.76 -11.36 -25.26
CA ASN A 52 -30.68 -11.03 -24.16
C ASN A 52 -29.91 -10.40 -22.99
N ASP A 53 -28.78 -9.72 -23.33
CA ASP A 53 -27.92 -9.08 -22.37
C ASP A 53 -28.62 -7.83 -21.82
N SER A 54 -28.72 -7.76 -20.53
CA SER A 54 -29.13 -6.58 -19.79
C SER A 54 -27.96 -5.94 -19.07
N TYR A 55 -28.09 -4.68 -18.76
CA TYR A 55 -27.09 -3.90 -18.03
C TYR A 55 -27.57 -3.70 -16.60
N GLU A 56 -26.70 -3.91 -15.64
CA GLU A 56 -26.97 -3.70 -14.22
C GLU A 56 -25.76 -3.14 -13.49
N THR A 57 -25.99 -2.37 -12.45
CA THR A 57 -24.94 -1.84 -11.56
C THR A 57 -25.20 -2.33 -10.14
N ILE A 58 -24.22 -3.05 -9.59
CA ILE A 58 -24.24 -3.56 -8.22
C ILE A 58 -23.36 -2.66 -7.37
N TYR A 59 -23.92 -2.09 -6.30
CA TYR A 59 -23.21 -1.27 -5.33
C TYR A 59 -22.61 -2.16 -4.25
N LEU A 60 -21.34 -1.88 -3.89
CA LEU A 60 -20.62 -2.57 -2.84
C LEU A 60 -20.72 -1.77 -1.54
N HIS A 61 -20.99 -2.44 -0.43
CA HIS A 61 -21.18 -1.79 0.87
C HIS A 61 -19.91 -1.84 1.73
N ASN A 62 -19.14 -2.92 1.62
CA ASN A 62 -18.00 -3.20 2.46
C ASN A 62 -16.66 -3.09 1.72
N ALA A 63 -16.64 -3.39 0.42
CA ALA A 63 -15.48 -3.31 -0.45
C ALA A 63 -15.27 -1.84 -0.91
N THR A 64 -14.74 -1.00 -0.02
CA THR A 64 -14.55 0.43 -0.27
C THR A 64 -13.17 0.78 -0.81
N GLN A 65 -12.21 -0.14 -0.73
CA GLN A 65 -10.86 0.06 -1.23
C GLN A 65 -10.74 -0.39 -2.69
N GLN A 66 -9.87 0.29 -3.45
CA GLN A 66 -9.61 -0.04 -4.86
C GLN A 66 -9.20 -1.51 -5.06
N ASN A 67 -8.40 -2.05 -4.14
CA ASN A 67 -7.93 -3.44 -4.23
C ASN A 67 -9.08 -4.43 -4.08
N ASP A 68 -10.01 -4.20 -3.12
CA ASP A 68 -11.17 -5.05 -2.92
C ASP A 68 -12.05 -5.09 -4.16
N LEU A 69 -12.29 -3.93 -4.75
CA LEU A 69 -13.08 -3.81 -5.98
C LEU A 69 -12.40 -4.56 -7.13
N ASN A 70 -11.08 -4.45 -7.28
CA ASN A 70 -10.32 -5.16 -8.29
C ASN A 70 -10.38 -6.68 -8.10
N ASP A 71 -10.32 -7.16 -6.85
CA ASP A 71 -10.40 -8.58 -6.52
C ASP A 71 -11.79 -9.14 -6.87
N ILE A 72 -12.86 -8.45 -6.48
CA ILE A 72 -14.23 -8.83 -6.83
C ILE A 72 -14.43 -8.81 -8.36
N GLN A 73 -13.95 -7.76 -9.03
CA GLN A 73 -14.03 -7.65 -10.49
C GLN A 73 -13.28 -8.80 -11.19
N THR A 74 -12.12 -9.17 -10.69
CA THR A 74 -11.30 -10.27 -11.21
C THR A 74 -12.00 -11.61 -10.99
N ALA A 75 -12.55 -11.85 -9.81
CA ALA A 75 -13.32 -13.05 -9.51
C ALA A 75 -14.53 -13.21 -10.44
N LEU A 76 -15.29 -12.12 -10.64
CA LEU A 76 -16.42 -12.11 -11.55
C LEU A 76 -16.00 -12.39 -13.01
N ARG A 77 -14.91 -11.79 -13.49
CA ARG A 77 -14.40 -12.03 -14.86
C ARG A 77 -13.98 -13.47 -15.08
N ASN A 78 -13.40 -14.11 -14.08
CA ASN A 78 -12.97 -15.50 -14.17
C ASN A 78 -14.14 -16.47 -14.25
N VAL A 79 -15.25 -16.18 -13.55
CA VAL A 79 -16.44 -17.04 -13.51
C VAL A 79 -17.41 -16.73 -14.66
N LEU A 80 -17.48 -15.45 -15.10
CA LEU A 80 -18.39 -14.95 -16.11
C LEU A 80 -17.64 -14.44 -17.35
N PRO A 81 -17.00 -15.30 -18.14
CA PRO A 81 -16.12 -14.91 -19.24
C PRO A 81 -16.83 -14.18 -20.39
N ARG A 82 -18.15 -14.33 -20.50
CA ARG A 82 -18.97 -13.66 -21.51
C ARG A 82 -19.51 -12.31 -21.08
N ALA A 83 -19.52 -12.03 -19.79
CA ALA A 83 -20.00 -10.77 -19.22
C ALA A 83 -19.00 -9.63 -19.47
N LYS A 84 -19.53 -8.45 -19.72
CA LYS A 84 -18.72 -7.22 -19.72
C LYS A 84 -18.81 -6.58 -18.33
N ILE A 85 -17.66 -6.49 -17.65
CA ILE A 85 -17.58 -6.11 -16.22
C ILE A 85 -16.66 -4.91 -16.07
N TYR A 86 -17.18 -3.85 -15.45
CA TYR A 86 -16.47 -2.59 -15.19
C TYR A 86 -16.61 -2.20 -13.73
N GLY A 87 -15.47 -2.03 -13.04
CA GLY A 87 -15.44 -1.50 -11.68
C GLY A 87 -15.37 0.04 -11.69
N VAL A 88 -16.21 0.68 -10.88
CA VAL A 88 -16.24 2.14 -10.70
C VAL A 88 -15.86 2.44 -9.24
N ALA A 89 -14.57 2.65 -9.01
CA ALA A 89 -14.02 2.81 -7.65
C ALA A 89 -14.58 4.03 -6.91
N SER A 90 -14.81 5.15 -7.61
CA SER A 90 -15.37 6.36 -7.02
C SER A 90 -16.78 6.20 -6.47
N GLN A 91 -17.51 5.17 -6.92
CA GLN A 91 -18.87 4.88 -6.50
C GLN A 91 -18.98 3.56 -5.72
N SER A 92 -17.86 2.87 -5.48
CA SER A 92 -17.83 1.52 -4.90
C SER A 92 -18.85 0.61 -5.58
N SER A 93 -18.80 0.52 -6.91
CA SER A 93 -19.79 -0.22 -7.68
C SER A 93 -19.17 -1.00 -8.82
N ILE A 94 -19.86 -2.03 -9.25
CA ILE A 94 -19.52 -2.86 -10.40
C ILE A 94 -20.67 -2.82 -11.37
N SER A 95 -20.41 -2.38 -12.60
CA SER A 95 -21.37 -2.37 -13.70
C SER A 95 -21.16 -3.60 -14.57
N LEU A 96 -22.24 -4.34 -14.84
CA LEU A 96 -22.23 -5.57 -15.60
C LEU A 96 -23.18 -5.48 -16.79
N ARG A 97 -22.76 -6.08 -17.89
CA ARG A 97 -23.64 -6.40 -19.00
C ARG A 97 -23.52 -7.89 -19.29
N ALA A 98 -24.59 -8.63 -19.06
CA ALA A 98 -24.62 -10.09 -19.22
C ALA A 98 -26.07 -10.57 -19.44
N ASN A 99 -26.21 -11.87 -19.71
CA ASN A 99 -27.52 -12.51 -19.73
C ASN A 99 -28.13 -12.58 -18.31
N PRO A 100 -29.44 -12.82 -18.17
CA PRO A 100 -30.10 -12.83 -16.86
C PRO A 100 -29.56 -13.88 -15.88
N GLU A 101 -29.08 -15.03 -16.35
CA GLU A 101 -28.53 -16.10 -15.52
C GLU A 101 -27.18 -15.67 -14.95
N ASP A 102 -26.32 -15.09 -15.78
CA ASP A 102 -25.02 -14.57 -15.36
C ASP A 102 -25.16 -13.40 -14.40
N LEU A 103 -26.18 -12.54 -14.57
CA LEU A 103 -26.47 -11.45 -13.61
C LEU A 103 -26.88 -11.98 -12.24
N GLN A 104 -27.74 -13.02 -12.19
CA GLN A 104 -28.09 -13.65 -10.91
C GLN A 104 -26.87 -14.29 -10.22
N LEU A 105 -26.00 -14.91 -11.00
CA LEU A 105 -24.77 -15.48 -10.47
C LEU A 105 -23.83 -14.39 -9.95
N ALA A 106 -23.72 -13.27 -10.70
CA ALA A 106 -22.94 -12.11 -10.28
C ALA A 106 -23.43 -11.54 -8.93
N HIS A 107 -24.75 -11.40 -8.75
CA HIS A 107 -25.32 -10.98 -7.47
C HIS A 107 -24.96 -11.90 -6.31
N LYS A 108 -25.04 -13.21 -6.51
CA LYS A 108 -24.65 -14.19 -5.48
C LYS A 108 -23.17 -14.06 -5.13
N MET A 109 -22.32 -13.97 -6.14
CA MET A 109 -20.88 -13.83 -5.93
C MET A 109 -20.54 -12.52 -5.20
N VAL A 110 -21.14 -11.40 -5.59
CA VAL A 110 -20.93 -10.12 -4.92
C VAL A 110 -21.38 -10.19 -3.47
N ALA A 111 -22.56 -10.76 -3.18
CA ALA A 111 -23.04 -10.91 -1.81
C ALA A 111 -22.13 -11.78 -0.93
N GLU A 112 -21.44 -12.76 -1.52
CA GLU A 112 -20.45 -13.58 -0.82
C GLU A 112 -19.10 -12.89 -0.63
N LEU A 113 -18.67 -12.05 -1.56
CA LEU A 113 -17.37 -11.39 -1.53
C LEU A 113 -17.41 -10.03 -0.78
N ASP A 114 -18.53 -9.31 -0.88
CA ASP A 114 -18.72 -8.00 -0.21
C ASP A 114 -19.18 -8.17 1.24
N ARG A 115 -18.41 -8.91 2.04
CA ARG A 115 -18.71 -9.13 3.47
C ARG A 115 -18.14 -8.04 4.35
N ALA A 116 -18.86 -7.72 5.43
CA ALA A 116 -18.36 -6.83 6.45
C ALA A 116 -17.06 -7.37 7.07
N ARG A 117 -16.04 -6.53 7.12
CA ARG A 117 -14.77 -6.88 7.74
C ARG A 117 -14.88 -6.72 9.25
N PRO A 118 -14.43 -7.69 10.02
CA PRO A 118 -14.43 -7.57 11.48
C PRO A 118 -13.48 -6.46 11.92
N THR A 119 -13.88 -5.76 12.96
CA THR A 119 -13.02 -4.80 13.66
C THR A 119 -12.45 -5.47 14.89
N TYR A 120 -11.15 -5.32 15.08
CA TYR A 120 -10.45 -5.83 16.24
C TYR A 120 -10.01 -4.69 17.15
N ARG A 121 -10.08 -4.92 18.46
CA ARG A 121 -9.47 -4.07 19.47
C ARG A 121 -8.12 -4.68 19.84
N LEU A 122 -7.04 -3.96 19.58
CA LEU A 122 -5.70 -4.34 19.99
C LEU A 122 -5.33 -3.56 21.23
N THR A 123 -4.95 -4.24 22.29
CA THR A 123 -4.41 -3.63 23.51
C THR A 123 -2.93 -3.97 23.59
N TYR A 124 -2.10 -2.94 23.44
CA TYR A 124 -0.66 -3.03 23.64
C TYR A 124 -0.32 -2.72 25.09
N THR A 125 0.47 -3.57 25.71
CA THR A 125 1.01 -3.37 27.06
C THR A 125 2.53 -3.28 26.95
N ILE A 126 3.06 -2.15 27.37
CA ILE A 126 4.51 -1.91 27.44
C ILE A 126 4.89 -1.94 28.90
N ASN A 127 5.59 -3.00 29.30
CA ASN A 127 6.08 -3.20 30.66
C ASN A 127 7.55 -2.77 30.73
N GLU A 128 7.86 -1.88 31.64
CA GLU A 128 9.23 -1.45 31.93
C GLU A 128 9.69 -2.06 33.26
N SER A 129 10.88 -2.65 33.26
CA SER A 129 11.56 -3.08 34.49
C SER A 129 12.94 -2.48 34.57
N ASP A 130 13.46 -2.25 35.78
CA ASP A 130 14.80 -1.74 36.04
C ASP A 130 15.44 -2.59 37.15
N GLY A 131 16.61 -3.17 36.83
CA GLY A 131 17.30 -4.07 37.73
C GLY A 131 16.44 -5.25 38.20
N GLY A 132 15.54 -5.77 37.33
CA GLY A 132 14.60 -6.84 37.60
C GLY A 132 13.37 -6.44 38.44
N LYS A 133 13.21 -5.15 38.76
CA LYS A 133 12.01 -4.64 39.42
C LYS A 133 11.12 -3.94 38.39
N ARG A 134 9.81 -4.16 38.46
CA ARG A 134 8.83 -3.47 37.61
C ARG A 134 8.86 -1.97 37.90
N ALA A 135 9.22 -1.19 36.88
CA ALA A 135 9.28 0.27 36.94
C ALA A 135 7.95 0.90 36.53
N GLY A 136 7.27 0.31 35.54
CA GLY A 136 6.00 0.83 35.06
C GLY A 136 5.30 -0.13 34.10
N SER A 137 4.04 0.19 33.78
CA SER A 137 3.27 -0.46 32.75
C SER A 137 2.37 0.57 32.08
N GLN A 138 2.37 0.58 30.77
CA GLN A 138 1.56 1.50 29.96
C GLN A 138 0.68 0.67 29.04
N HIS A 139 -0.59 1.10 28.89
CA HIS A 139 -1.56 0.41 28.06
C HIS A 139 -2.07 1.33 26.96
N TYR A 140 -2.08 0.83 25.73
CA TYR A 140 -2.53 1.56 24.56
C TYR A 140 -3.53 0.71 23.80
N THR A 141 -4.65 1.30 23.40
CA THR A 141 -5.71 0.57 22.71
C THR A 141 -5.96 1.19 21.33
N LEU A 142 -5.96 0.36 20.31
CA LEU A 142 -6.27 0.72 18.93
C LEU A 142 -7.43 -0.14 18.42
N SER A 143 -8.35 0.48 17.67
CA SER A 143 -9.34 -0.26 16.90
C SER A 143 -8.87 -0.36 15.45
N VAL A 144 -8.83 -1.58 14.90
CA VAL A 144 -8.30 -1.87 13.57
C VAL A 144 -9.31 -2.71 12.81
N VAL A 145 -9.73 -2.26 11.64
CA VAL A 145 -10.55 -3.05 10.72
C VAL A 145 -9.64 -4.05 10.00
N SER A 146 -10.09 -5.29 9.86
CA SER A 146 -9.34 -6.33 9.15
C SER A 146 -8.91 -5.89 7.75
N GLY A 147 -7.63 -6.07 7.41
CA GLY A 147 -7.03 -5.61 6.17
C GLY A 147 -6.68 -4.12 6.11
N SER A 148 -6.93 -3.36 7.18
CA SER A 148 -6.60 -1.93 7.24
C SER A 148 -5.46 -1.67 8.22
N ARG A 149 -4.79 -0.53 8.05
CA ARG A 149 -3.74 -0.07 8.96
C ARG A 149 -4.30 0.99 9.90
N SER A 150 -3.97 0.86 11.17
CA SER A 150 -4.21 1.91 12.18
C SER A 150 -2.88 2.35 12.78
N GLU A 151 -2.81 3.60 13.17
CA GLU A 151 -1.62 4.20 13.76
C GLU A 151 -2.00 5.02 14.99
N PHE A 152 -1.20 4.87 16.04
CA PHE A 152 -1.26 5.67 17.26
C PHE A 152 0.08 6.34 17.49
N LYS A 153 0.06 7.65 17.74
CA LYS A 153 1.25 8.44 18.06
C LYS A 153 1.03 9.23 19.34
N GLN A 154 2.02 9.13 20.22
CA GLN A 154 2.08 9.94 21.45
C GLN A 154 3.50 10.43 21.65
N GLY A 155 3.71 11.73 21.77
CA GLY A 155 5.04 12.26 21.97
C GLY A 155 5.09 13.77 21.94
N ASN A 156 6.31 14.28 21.99
CA ASN A 156 6.64 15.69 21.91
C ASN A 156 7.47 15.98 20.66
N ARG A 157 7.37 17.21 20.17
CA ARG A 157 8.26 17.70 19.11
C ARG A 157 9.44 18.41 19.71
N VAL A 158 10.62 17.95 19.36
CA VAL A 158 11.89 18.53 19.83
C VAL A 158 12.52 19.34 18.71
N PRO A 159 12.79 20.64 18.93
CA PRO A 159 13.51 21.44 17.96
C PRO A 159 14.99 21.06 17.95
N ILE A 160 15.55 20.87 16.77
CA ILE A 160 17.00 20.74 16.54
C ILE A 160 17.47 21.78 15.55
N VAL A 161 18.65 22.35 15.80
CA VAL A 161 19.28 23.35 14.93
C VAL A 161 19.96 22.63 13.77
N THR A 162 19.45 22.82 12.55
CA THR A 162 19.97 22.15 11.33
C THR A 162 20.99 23.00 10.56
N GLY A 163 21.10 24.27 10.89
CA GLY A 163 22.05 25.17 10.27
C GLY A 163 22.04 26.56 10.92
N THR A 164 23.15 27.24 10.82
CA THR A 164 23.30 28.64 11.25
C THR A 164 23.82 29.43 10.06
N THR A 165 23.08 30.42 9.61
CA THR A 165 23.51 31.35 8.54
C THR A 165 23.85 32.71 9.17
N ASN A 166 25.03 33.23 8.88
CA ASN A 166 25.44 34.54 9.33
C ASN A 166 25.23 35.57 8.19
N GLU A 167 24.00 35.97 7.94
CA GLU A 167 23.68 37.07 7.03
C GLU A 167 23.39 38.35 7.83
N GLY A 168 24.16 39.41 7.58
CA GLY A 168 23.91 40.70 8.18
C GLY A 168 24.33 40.88 9.65
N GLY A 169 25.23 40.03 10.19
CA GLY A 169 25.82 40.18 11.53
C GLY A 169 25.02 39.60 12.69
N ALA A 170 23.84 39.00 12.44
CA ALA A 170 23.08 38.21 13.42
C ALA A 170 22.98 36.75 12.98
N PRO A 171 23.30 35.79 13.85
CA PRO A 171 23.13 34.36 13.52
C PRO A 171 21.64 34.01 13.39
N GLN A 172 21.23 33.51 12.22
CA GLN A 172 19.90 32.94 12.00
C GLN A 172 20.01 31.41 12.04
N ASN A 173 19.28 30.80 12.95
CA ASN A 173 19.22 29.35 13.10
C ASN A 173 18.07 28.78 12.32
N SER A 174 18.35 27.81 11.45
CA SER A 174 17.33 26.94 10.85
C SER A 174 16.99 25.84 11.84
N VAL A 175 15.70 25.64 12.13
CA VAL A 175 15.23 24.68 13.12
C VAL A 175 14.36 23.63 12.42
N ALA A 176 14.69 22.36 12.60
CA ALA A 176 13.82 21.23 12.26
C ALA A 176 13.21 20.64 13.53
N TYR A 177 12.01 20.09 13.42
CA TYR A 177 11.33 19.45 14.54
C TYR A 177 11.34 17.94 14.34
N ILE A 178 11.76 17.20 15.37
CA ILE A 178 11.72 15.74 15.39
C ILE A 178 10.70 15.28 16.43
N ASP A 179 9.86 14.32 16.01
CA ASP A 179 8.88 13.70 16.90
C ASP A 179 9.58 12.67 17.79
N VAL A 180 9.46 12.83 19.11
CA VAL A 180 10.03 11.95 20.13
C VAL A 180 8.92 11.42 21.00
N GLY A 181 8.84 10.09 21.13
CA GLY A 181 7.78 9.42 21.89
C GLY A 181 7.50 8.02 21.37
N LEU A 182 6.26 7.59 21.49
CA LEU A 182 5.77 6.28 21.10
C LEU A 182 4.96 6.38 19.81
N ASN A 183 5.27 5.50 18.85
CA ASN A 183 4.48 5.29 17.65
C ASN A 183 4.16 3.78 17.53
N ILE A 184 2.88 3.44 17.46
CA ILE A 184 2.39 2.09 17.27
C ILE A 184 1.61 2.06 15.95
N GLN A 185 2.03 1.20 15.03
CA GLN A 185 1.33 0.91 13.79
C GLN A 185 0.91 -0.55 13.79
N ALA A 186 -0.33 -0.81 13.41
CA ALA A 186 -0.86 -2.16 13.38
C ALA A 186 -1.73 -2.41 12.16
N THR A 187 -1.59 -3.60 11.59
CA THR A 187 -2.48 -4.18 10.58
C THR A 187 -2.96 -5.53 11.11
N VAL A 188 -4.22 -5.85 10.88
CA VAL A 188 -4.84 -7.07 11.41
C VAL A 188 -5.54 -7.80 10.28
N ASP A 189 -5.31 -9.12 10.20
CA ASP A 189 -6.03 -10.01 9.28
C ASP A 189 -6.56 -11.23 10.04
N GLY A 190 -7.80 -11.62 9.73
CA GLY A 190 -8.36 -12.85 10.26
C GLY A 190 -7.57 -14.07 9.78
N SER A 191 -7.31 -15.03 10.67
CA SER A 191 -6.66 -16.30 10.36
C SER A 191 -7.48 -17.44 10.98
N PRO A 192 -7.46 -18.66 10.43
CA PRO A 192 -8.16 -19.81 11.01
C PRO A 192 -7.73 -20.10 12.46
N ASP A 193 -6.47 -19.84 12.79
CA ASP A 193 -5.88 -20.14 14.10
C ASP A 193 -5.90 -18.95 15.07
N GLY A 194 -6.54 -17.83 14.67
CA GLY A 194 -6.57 -16.61 15.49
C GLY A 194 -6.57 -15.35 14.64
N VAL A 195 -5.78 -14.37 15.02
CA VAL A 195 -5.65 -13.10 14.32
C VAL A 195 -4.18 -12.85 13.98
N ARG A 196 -3.88 -12.67 12.72
CA ARG A 196 -2.56 -12.23 12.27
C ARG A 196 -2.44 -10.73 12.54
N VAL A 197 -1.52 -10.37 13.39
CA VAL A 197 -1.23 -8.97 13.76
C VAL A 197 0.17 -8.63 13.27
N SER A 198 0.27 -7.68 12.36
CA SER A 198 1.53 -7.07 11.95
C SER A 198 1.68 -5.77 12.71
N SER A 199 2.70 -5.66 13.55
CA SER A 199 2.91 -4.53 14.46
C SER A 199 4.26 -3.91 14.26
N LYS A 200 4.29 -2.58 14.24
CA LYS A 200 5.51 -1.79 14.34
C LYS A 200 5.38 -0.85 15.53
N VAL A 201 6.18 -1.08 16.56
CA VAL A 201 6.25 -0.27 17.77
C VAL A 201 7.58 0.47 17.76
N THR A 202 7.55 1.78 17.72
CA THR A 202 8.74 2.62 17.76
C THR A 202 8.67 3.51 18.98
N GLN A 203 9.66 3.42 19.83
CA GLN A 203 9.83 4.29 20.99
C GLN A 203 11.10 5.11 20.82
N SER A 204 10.96 6.43 20.90
CA SER A 204 12.08 7.35 20.87
C SER A 204 12.11 8.20 22.15
N SER A 205 13.32 8.50 22.64
CA SER A 205 13.56 9.30 23.83
C SER A 205 14.77 10.20 23.63
N LEU A 206 14.78 11.30 24.38
CA LEU A 206 15.96 12.15 24.46
C LEU A 206 16.97 11.50 25.41
N SER A 207 18.23 11.44 24.95
CA SER A 207 19.35 11.11 25.84
C SER A 207 19.79 12.37 26.60
N GLU A 208 20.13 12.20 27.87
CA GLU A 208 20.77 13.27 28.66
C GLU A 208 22.18 13.60 28.16
N GLU A 209 22.80 12.68 27.41
CA GLU A 209 24.10 12.90 26.77
C GLU A 209 23.94 13.87 25.60
N LYS A 210 24.55 15.02 25.70
CA LYS A 210 24.65 15.96 24.58
C LYS A 210 25.74 15.52 23.62
N SER A 211 25.51 15.75 22.32
CA SER A 211 26.56 15.51 21.33
C SER A 211 27.83 16.34 21.69
N ALA A 212 28.98 15.71 21.59
CA ALA A 212 30.27 16.37 21.90
C ALA A 212 30.60 17.55 20.97
N THR A 213 29.95 17.59 19.78
CA THR A 213 30.22 18.60 18.74
C THR A 213 29.10 19.62 18.56
N THR A 214 27.89 19.30 18.93
CA THR A 214 26.71 20.18 18.84
C THR A 214 25.98 20.15 20.18
N GLN A 215 25.37 21.28 20.56
CA GLN A 215 24.53 21.32 21.78
C GLN A 215 23.18 20.60 21.59
N ASP A 216 22.98 19.93 20.45
CA ASP A 216 21.75 19.24 20.13
C ASP A 216 21.61 17.97 20.96
N PRO A 217 20.39 17.66 21.40
CA PRO A 217 20.14 16.44 22.16
C PRO A 217 20.30 15.19 21.27
N THR A 218 20.88 14.15 21.84
CA THR A 218 20.92 12.82 21.18
C THR A 218 19.57 12.15 21.32
N ILE A 219 19.01 11.66 20.21
CA ILE A 219 17.75 10.91 20.20
C ILE A 219 18.07 9.41 20.13
N ARG A 220 17.59 8.66 21.11
CA ARG A 220 17.63 7.20 21.14
C ARG A 220 16.30 6.67 20.62
N GLN A 221 16.37 5.72 19.70
CA GLN A 221 15.18 5.10 19.11
C GLN A 221 15.30 3.57 19.17
N SER A 222 14.24 2.93 19.63
CA SER A 222 14.05 1.48 19.60
C SER A 222 12.86 1.16 18.72
N THR A 223 12.97 0.15 17.86
CA THR A 223 11.89 -0.28 16.97
C THR A 223 11.74 -1.79 17.04
N LEU A 224 10.52 -2.23 17.31
CA LEU A 224 10.08 -3.61 17.18
C LEU A 224 9.16 -3.69 15.97
N ASP A 225 9.51 -4.51 14.99
CA ASP A 225 8.73 -4.70 13.77
C ASP A 225 8.58 -6.21 13.50
N GLY A 226 7.36 -6.69 13.41
CA GLY A 226 7.11 -8.11 13.25
C GLY A 226 5.65 -8.46 13.02
N THR A 227 5.43 -9.71 12.62
CA THR A 227 4.10 -10.28 12.40
C THR A 227 3.94 -11.52 13.25
N SER A 228 2.83 -11.59 14.00
CA SER A 228 2.51 -12.69 14.91
C SER A 228 1.06 -13.15 14.75
N ILE A 229 0.78 -14.39 15.09
CA ILE A 229 -0.60 -14.90 15.20
C ILE A 229 -0.98 -14.83 16.67
N VAL A 230 -2.00 -14.02 16.96
CA VAL A 230 -2.51 -13.78 18.32
C VAL A 230 -3.81 -14.53 18.52
N THR A 231 -3.90 -15.32 19.57
CA THR A 231 -5.16 -15.94 19.99
C THR A 231 -6.05 -14.88 20.62
N LEU A 232 -7.31 -14.79 20.20
CA LEU A 232 -8.26 -13.82 20.74
C LEU A 232 -8.39 -13.93 22.27
N GLY A 233 -8.34 -12.79 22.94
CA GLY A 233 -8.45 -12.68 24.40
C GLY A 233 -7.22 -13.15 25.19
N LYS A 234 -6.11 -13.54 24.53
CA LYS A 234 -4.88 -13.94 25.19
C LYS A 234 -3.75 -12.96 24.84
N PRO A 235 -3.01 -12.46 25.85
CA PRO A 235 -1.84 -11.63 25.59
C PRO A 235 -0.71 -12.47 24.99
N LEU A 236 0.02 -11.88 24.05
CA LEU A 236 1.22 -12.43 23.44
C LEU A 236 2.35 -11.41 23.54
N VAL A 237 3.50 -11.83 24.03
CA VAL A 237 4.71 -11.02 24.02
C VAL A 237 5.22 -10.95 22.57
N LEU A 238 5.23 -9.74 21.99
CA LEU A 238 5.74 -9.49 20.65
C LEU A 238 7.27 -9.46 20.63
N GLY A 239 7.87 -8.97 21.68
CA GLY A 239 9.31 -8.88 21.84
C GLY A 239 9.68 -8.18 23.13
N ALA A 240 10.98 -8.30 23.44
CA ALA A 240 11.59 -7.67 24.58
C ALA A 240 12.90 -7.02 24.15
N LEU A 241 13.30 -5.95 24.79
CA LEU A 241 14.54 -5.24 24.51
C LEU A 241 15.18 -4.70 25.79
N ASP A 242 16.49 -4.80 25.88
CA ASP A 242 17.28 -4.14 26.89
C ASP A 242 17.69 -2.76 26.40
N VAL A 243 17.59 -1.75 27.25
CA VAL A 243 18.07 -0.41 26.91
C VAL A 243 19.59 -0.36 27.07
N PRO A 244 20.36 -0.14 25.98
CA PRO A 244 21.81 -0.15 26.05
C PRO A 244 22.37 0.84 27.07
N GLY A 245 23.30 0.37 27.90
CA GLY A 245 23.94 1.20 28.95
C GLY A 245 23.07 1.45 30.18
N SER A 246 21.98 0.70 30.34
CA SER A 246 21.12 0.76 31.53
C SER A 246 20.69 -0.63 31.96
N THR A 247 20.11 -0.75 33.16
CA THR A 247 19.49 -1.99 33.68
C THR A 247 18.01 -2.09 33.31
N ARG A 248 17.55 -1.25 32.39
CA ARG A 248 16.15 -1.18 31.96
C ARG A 248 15.86 -2.21 30.88
N HIS A 249 14.77 -2.94 31.10
CA HIS A 249 14.22 -3.92 30.18
C HIS A 249 12.77 -3.55 29.82
N ILE A 250 12.42 -3.69 28.57
CA ILE A 250 11.09 -3.33 28.05
C ILE A 250 10.50 -4.55 27.36
N ASP A 251 9.34 -5.01 27.85
CA ASP A 251 8.52 -6.02 27.21
C ASP A 251 7.34 -5.36 26.49
N VAL A 252 7.09 -5.78 25.26
CA VAL A 252 5.92 -5.35 24.49
C VAL A 252 5.00 -6.54 24.28
N GLU A 253 3.80 -6.44 24.82
CA GLU A 253 2.75 -7.44 24.68
C GLU A 253 1.59 -6.88 23.86
N VAL A 254 0.87 -7.75 23.15
CA VAL A 254 -0.37 -7.42 22.47
C VAL A 254 -1.46 -8.43 22.82
N MET A 255 -2.66 -7.93 23.01
CA MET A 255 -3.88 -8.73 23.12
C MET A 255 -4.86 -8.25 22.05
N ALA A 256 -5.48 -9.18 21.34
CA ALA A 256 -6.49 -8.91 20.32
C ALA A 256 -7.86 -9.39 20.76
N GLU A 257 -8.88 -8.55 20.62
CA GLU A 257 -10.27 -8.86 20.90
C GLU A 257 -11.14 -8.44 19.72
N LEU A 258 -12.25 -9.14 19.47
CA LEU A 258 -13.23 -8.70 18.51
C LEU A 258 -13.98 -7.48 19.08
N ALA A 259 -13.96 -6.37 18.37
CA ALA A 259 -14.77 -5.22 18.75
C ALA A 259 -16.25 -5.52 18.49
N LYS A 260 -17.09 -5.28 19.49
CA LYS A 260 -18.54 -5.44 19.40
C LYS A 260 -19.17 -4.23 18.75
#